data_b3d9a5a6903761ddb217ba720c43c03a
#
_entry.id   b3d9a5a6903761ddb217ba720c43c03a
#
_cell.length_a   1.000
_cell.length_b   1.000
_cell.length_c   1.000
_cell.angle_alpha   90.00
_cell.angle_beta   90.00
_cell.angle_gamma   90.00
#
_symmetry.space_group_name_H-M   'P 1'
#
loop_
_entity.id
_entity.type
_entity.pdbx_description
1 polymer ?
#
loop_
_entity_poly.entity_id
_entity_poly.type
_entity_poly.pdbx_seq_one_letter_code
_entity_poly.pdbx_strand_id
1 'polypeptide(L)'
;CACLVGSEMCIRDRVYGQEKIDLLTDFYSLKEKCEPVYEPSYFENLKIHNKSKCRFTGMVTAGEFAPLQIWNVSGSLFIDHKEQKEEGLLVRGALLVSVLYQTGDERVPLATAKGTIPFEQLLEANGLTNNSHINLHGMLEQVSASLTGEKEIEIKAVAALDLLVFDRMEEPIVSGYESEE
;
A
#
# COMPACT_ATOMS: atom_id res chain seq x y z
N CYS A 1 20.14 -7.24 22.92
CA CYS A 1 19.36 -6.43 21.98
C CYS A 1 20.32 -5.53 21.21
N ALA A 2 20.70 -5.94 20.00
CA ALA A 2 21.36 -5.03 19.08
C ALA A 2 20.29 -4.02 18.63
N CYS A 3 20.37 -2.80 19.12
CA CYS A 3 19.60 -1.69 18.62
C CYS A 3 20.00 -1.49 17.16
N LEU A 4 19.08 -1.76 16.25
CA LEU A 4 19.14 -1.32 14.85
C LEU A 4 19.06 0.21 14.83
N VAL A 5 20.22 0.84 15.01
CA VAL A 5 20.38 2.29 14.80
C VAL A 5 20.39 2.50 13.30
N GLY A 6 19.35 3.13 12.78
CA GLY A 6 19.28 3.61 11.41
C GLY A 6 18.33 2.94 10.44
N SER A 7 17.55 1.94 10.83
CA SER A 7 16.34 1.61 10.08
C SER A 7 15.17 2.32 10.75
N GLU A 8 14.71 3.39 10.16
CA GLU A 8 13.32 3.79 10.35
C GLU A 8 12.46 2.66 9.79
N MET A 9 12.33 1.59 10.53
CA MET A 9 11.16 0.75 10.40
C MET A 9 10.00 1.66 10.78
N CYS A 10 9.47 2.34 9.79
CA CYS A 10 8.13 2.88 9.89
C CYS A 10 7.23 1.68 10.09
N ILE A 11 7.06 1.27 11.34
CA ILE A 11 6.05 0.32 11.75
C ILE A 11 4.72 1.03 11.55
N ARG A 12 4.28 1.09 10.30
CA ARG A 12 2.90 1.37 9.93
C ARG A 12 2.17 0.06 9.75
N ASP A 13 2.50 -0.90 10.61
CA ASP A 13 1.77 -2.14 10.65
C ASP A 13 0.37 -1.83 11.17
N ARG A 14 -0.61 -2.07 10.34
CA ARG A 14 -2.00 -2.05 10.75
C ARG A 14 -2.34 -3.41 11.31
N VAL A 15 -2.69 -3.46 12.57
CA VAL A 15 -3.23 -4.67 13.19
C VAL A 15 -4.73 -4.68 12.91
N TYR A 16 -5.19 -5.70 12.20
CA TYR A 16 -6.61 -5.95 11.99
C TYR A 16 -7.03 -7.06 12.95
N GLY A 17 -8.07 -6.79 13.73
CA GLY A 17 -8.80 -7.80 14.45
C GLY A 17 -9.95 -8.28 13.57
N GLN A 18 -10.16 -9.59 13.49
CA GLN A 18 -11.37 -10.16 12.93
C GLN A 18 -12.19 -10.71 14.09
N GLU A 19 -13.41 -10.23 14.21
CA GLU A 19 -14.36 -10.69 15.22
C GLU A 19 -15.58 -11.26 14.53
N LYS A 20 -16.05 -12.39 15.02
CA LYS A 20 -17.32 -12.98 14.59
C LYS A 20 -18.42 -12.39 15.44
N ILE A 21 -19.34 -11.68 14.81
CA ILE A 21 -20.49 -11.07 15.45
C ILE A 21 -21.73 -11.87 15.06
N ASP A 22 -22.48 -12.34 16.05
CA ASP A 22 -23.78 -12.95 15.84
C ASP A 22 -24.84 -11.85 15.90
N LEU A 23 -25.58 -11.68 14.81
CA LEU A 23 -26.63 -10.68 14.68
C LEU A 23 -27.99 -11.34 14.87
N LEU A 24 -28.86 -10.68 15.65
CA LEU A 24 -30.26 -11.06 15.74
C LEU A 24 -30.99 -10.52 14.51
N THR A 25 -31.35 -11.42 13.60
CA THR A 25 -32.02 -11.08 12.35
C THR A 25 -33.52 -11.26 12.40
N ASP A 26 -34.03 -12.05 13.34
CA ASP A 26 -35.46 -12.28 13.53
C ASP A 26 -35.72 -12.87 14.90
N PHE A 27 -36.96 -12.69 15.43
CA PHE A 27 -37.43 -13.36 16.61
C PHE A 27 -38.95 -13.52 16.55
N TYR A 28 -39.48 -14.44 17.34
CA TYR A 28 -40.94 -14.60 17.52
C TYR A 28 -41.28 -14.88 18.99
N SER A 29 -42.51 -14.56 19.39
CA SER A 29 -43.03 -14.87 20.71
C SER A 29 -44.21 -15.85 20.57
N LEU A 30 -44.27 -16.81 21.48
CA LEU A 30 -45.38 -17.77 21.58
C LEU A 30 -46.54 -17.28 22.46
N LYS A 31 -46.35 -16.23 23.19
CA LYS A 31 -47.31 -15.73 24.18
C LYS A 31 -48.04 -14.46 23.74
N GLU A 32 -47.36 -13.62 23.03
CA GLU A 32 -47.84 -12.29 22.61
C GLU A 32 -47.46 -12.05 21.15
N LYS A 33 -48.30 -11.29 20.45
CA LYS A 33 -47.96 -10.87 19.10
C LYS A 33 -46.89 -9.78 19.22
N CYS A 34 -45.66 -10.10 18.84
CA CYS A 34 -44.54 -9.18 18.81
C CYS A 34 -44.09 -9.02 17.37
N GLU A 35 -43.87 -7.76 16.98
CA GLU A 35 -43.30 -7.44 15.68
C GLU A 35 -41.90 -6.86 15.86
N PRO A 36 -40.84 -7.39 15.20
CA PRO A 36 -39.49 -6.87 15.33
C PRO A 36 -39.37 -5.50 14.65
N VAL A 37 -38.68 -4.57 15.34
CA VAL A 37 -38.29 -3.28 14.79
C VAL A 37 -36.88 -3.39 14.24
N TYR A 38 -36.71 -3.04 12.98
CA TYR A 38 -35.42 -3.16 12.29
C TYR A 38 -34.76 -1.80 12.14
N GLU A 39 -33.45 -1.77 12.37
CA GLU A 39 -32.62 -0.63 12.05
C GLU A 39 -31.49 -1.03 11.11
N PRO A 40 -31.17 -0.21 10.10
CA PRO A 40 -30.04 -0.47 9.21
C PRO A 40 -28.74 -0.35 9.97
N SER A 41 -27.90 -1.36 9.90
CA SER A 41 -26.55 -1.34 10.44
C SER A 41 -25.53 -1.57 9.35
N TYR A 42 -24.40 -0.89 9.46
CA TYR A 42 -23.35 -0.92 8.45
C TYR A 42 -22.15 -1.67 8.98
N PHE A 43 -21.71 -2.65 8.19
CA PHE A 43 -20.56 -3.48 8.49
C PHE A 43 -19.53 -3.34 7.38
N GLU A 44 -18.26 -3.32 7.76
CA GLU A 44 -17.15 -3.42 6.82
C GLU A 44 -16.57 -4.82 6.88
N ASN A 45 -16.62 -5.53 5.76
CA ASN A 45 -16.06 -6.87 5.63
C ASN A 45 -14.79 -6.81 4.78
N LEU A 46 -13.68 -7.36 5.29
CA LEU A 46 -12.45 -7.52 4.54
C LEU A 46 -12.65 -8.59 3.48
N LYS A 47 -12.70 -8.18 2.22
CA LYS A 47 -12.92 -9.06 1.07
C LYS A 47 -11.62 -9.57 0.47
N ILE A 48 -10.63 -8.68 0.35
CA ILE A 48 -9.36 -8.98 -0.28
C ILE A 48 -8.22 -8.42 0.58
N HIS A 49 -7.24 -9.26 0.84
CA HIS A 49 -5.95 -8.85 1.35
C HIS A 49 -4.86 -9.47 0.47
N ASN A 50 -4.20 -8.63 -0.32
CA ASN A 50 -3.15 -9.04 -1.24
C ASN A 50 -1.86 -8.27 -0.94
N LYS A 51 -0.77 -9.01 -0.71
CA LYS A 51 0.58 -8.46 -0.57
C LYS A 51 1.41 -8.87 -1.77
N SER A 52 1.80 -7.90 -2.57
CA SER A 52 2.59 -8.13 -3.79
C SER A 52 3.94 -7.43 -3.70
N LYS A 53 4.98 -8.10 -4.20
CA LYS A 53 6.31 -7.52 -4.33
C LYS A 53 6.58 -7.15 -5.77
N CYS A 54 6.94 -5.89 -5.97
CA CYS A 54 7.25 -5.33 -7.27
C CYS A 54 8.75 -5.03 -7.36
N ARG A 55 9.35 -5.34 -8.52
CA ARG A 55 10.75 -5.02 -8.79
C ARG A 55 10.80 -3.95 -9.87
N PHE A 56 11.60 -2.93 -9.63
CA PHE A 56 11.81 -1.83 -10.55
C PHE A 56 13.28 -1.76 -10.91
N THR A 57 13.52 -1.46 -12.17
CA THR A 57 14.87 -1.13 -12.66
C THR A 57 14.76 0.14 -13.47
N GLY A 58 15.68 1.06 -13.24
CA GLY A 58 15.72 2.32 -13.96
C GLY A 58 17.10 2.91 -13.97
N MET A 59 17.28 3.96 -14.76
CA MET A 59 18.54 4.66 -14.90
C MET A 59 18.43 6.07 -14.36
N VAL A 60 19.46 6.51 -13.64
CA VAL A 60 19.63 7.88 -13.19
C VAL A 60 20.95 8.39 -13.75
N THR A 61 20.92 9.58 -14.33
CA THR A 61 22.11 10.20 -14.88
C THR A 61 22.74 11.11 -13.81
N ALA A 62 24.04 10.93 -13.57
CA ALA A 62 24.82 11.84 -12.75
C ALA A 62 24.89 13.22 -13.40
N GLY A 63 25.05 14.26 -12.57
CA GLY A 63 25.14 15.63 -13.03
C GLY A 63 26.46 15.97 -13.74
N GLU A 64 27.04 17.08 -13.41
CA GLU A 64 28.28 17.59 -14.03
C GLU A 64 29.45 16.64 -13.80
N PHE A 65 29.58 16.09 -12.59
CA PHE A 65 30.71 15.27 -12.17
C PHE A 65 30.39 13.79 -12.30
N ALA A 66 31.33 13.06 -12.92
CA ALA A 66 31.20 11.60 -13.06
C ALA A 66 31.36 10.91 -11.70
N PRO A 67 30.52 9.89 -11.39
CA PRO A 67 30.65 9.13 -10.16
C PRO A 67 31.82 8.15 -10.21
N LEU A 68 32.65 8.15 -9.19
CA LEU A 68 33.70 7.16 -8.97
C LEU A 68 33.20 6.01 -8.08
N GLN A 69 32.45 6.36 -7.04
CA GLN A 69 31.93 5.39 -6.09
C GLN A 69 30.60 5.86 -5.53
N ILE A 70 29.65 4.96 -5.44
CA ILE A 70 28.36 5.21 -4.77
C ILE A 70 28.55 5.03 -3.27
N TRP A 71 28.12 6.03 -2.51
CA TRP A 71 28.19 6.01 -1.05
C TRP A 71 26.88 5.65 -0.41
N ASN A 72 25.79 6.19 -0.93
CA ASN A 72 24.45 5.92 -0.39
C ASN A 72 23.40 6.06 -1.48
N VAL A 73 22.36 5.29 -1.34
CA VAL A 73 21.15 5.39 -2.15
C VAL A 73 19.93 5.39 -1.24
N SER A 74 19.03 6.30 -1.48
CA SER A 74 17.74 6.40 -0.81
C SER A 74 16.63 6.54 -1.84
N GLY A 75 15.44 6.09 -1.48
CA GLY A 75 14.28 6.17 -2.36
C GLY A 75 13.00 6.32 -1.58
N SER A 76 11.99 6.87 -2.23
CA SER A 76 10.62 6.97 -1.72
C SER A 76 9.66 6.53 -2.79
N LEU A 77 8.74 5.62 -2.43
CA LEU A 77 7.71 5.15 -3.33
C LEU A 77 6.51 6.10 -3.25
N PHE A 78 6.03 6.52 -4.41
CA PHE A 78 4.87 7.39 -4.53
C PHE A 78 3.84 6.73 -5.46
N ILE A 79 2.61 6.60 -4.99
CA ILE A 79 1.48 6.06 -5.75
C ILE A 79 0.58 7.25 -6.11
N ASP A 80 0.41 7.52 -7.39
CA ASP A 80 -0.35 8.66 -7.91
C ASP A 80 -1.71 8.26 -8.49
N HIS A 81 -1.82 7.04 -9.02
CA HIS A 81 -3.03 6.61 -9.70
C HIS A 81 -3.42 5.17 -9.37
N LYS A 82 -4.73 4.95 -9.22
CA LYS A 82 -5.36 3.64 -9.02
C LYS A 82 -6.52 3.51 -9.98
N GLU A 83 -6.54 2.48 -10.78
CA GLU A 83 -7.59 2.22 -11.75
C GLU A 83 -8.12 0.80 -11.60
N GLN A 84 -9.41 0.67 -11.42
CA GLN A 84 -10.05 -0.64 -11.35
C GLN A 84 -10.16 -1.25 -12.75
N LYS A 85 -9.70 -2.48 -12.90
CA LYS A 85 -9.80 -3.30 -14.11
C LYS A 85 -10.60 -4.56 -13.82
N GLU A 86 -10.98 -5.29 -14.87
CA GLU A 86 -11.70 -6.57 -14.71
C GLU A 86 -10.86 -7.61 -13.96
N GLU A 87 -9.54 -7.60 -14.15
CA GLU A 87 -8.59 -8.55 -13.56
C GLU A 87 -8.03 -8.10 -12.21
N GLY A 88 -8.34 -6.87 -11.75
CA GLY A 88 -7.82 -6.36 -10.50
C GLY A 88 -7.66 -4.85 -10.44
N LEU A 89 -6.69 -4.40 -9.64
CA LEU A 89 -6.38 -2.99 -9.44
C LEU A 89 -5.06 -2.64 -10.14
N LEU A 90 -5.13 -1.81 -11.18
CA LEU A 90 -3.95 -1.24 -11.81
C LEU A 90 -3.46 -0.05 -10.98
N VAL A 91 -2.20 -0.13 -10.56
CA VAL A 91 -1.54 0.87 -9.73
C VAL A 91 -0.41 1.50 -10.54
N ARG A 92 -0.40 2.82 -10.62
CA ARG A 92 0.69 3.59 -11.21
C ARG A 92 1.31 4.49 -10.17
N GLY A 93 2.59 4.76 -10.36
CA GLY A 93 3.33 5.63 -9.47
C GLY A 93 4.76 5.82 -9.91
N ALA A 94 5.56 6.34 -9.00
CA ALA A 94 6.97 6.59 -9.26
C ALA A 94 7.82 6.29 -8.02
N LEU A 95 9.03 5.80 -8.27
CA LEU A 95 10.10 5.73 -7.29
C LEU A 95 10.98 6.97 -7.44
N LEU A 96 10.97 7.82 -6.43
CA LEU A 96 11.88 8.96 -6.34
C LEU A 96 13.18 8.48 -5.71
N VAL A 97 14.29 8.65 -6.40
CA VAL A 97 15.61 8.15 -5.98
C VAL A 97 16.59 9.29 -5.81
N SER A 98 17.40 9.20 -4.78
CA SER A 98 18.55 10.08 -4.53
C SER A 98 19.79 9.22 -4.28
N VAL A 99 20.83 9.44 -5.06
CA VAL A 99 22.11 8.72 -4.99
C VAL A 99 23.20 9.69 -4.60
N LEU A 100 23.85 9.44 -3.48
CA LEU A 100 25.05 10.15 -3.04
C LEU A 100 26.27 9.39 -3.56
N TYR A 101 27.16 10.06 -4.25
CA TYR A 101 28.36 9.47 -4.82
C TYR A 101 29.59 10.35 -4.66
N GLN A 102 30.75 9.71 -4.66
CA GLN A 102 32.04 10.38 -4.71
C GLN A 102 32.38 10.76 -6.14
N THR A 103 32.93 11.94 -6.33
CA THR A 103 33.44 12.44 -7.60
C THR A 103 34.96 12.32 -7.65
N GLY A 104 35.56 12.59 -8.81
CA GLY A 104 37.00 12.71 -8.97
C GLY A 104 37.54 14.13 -8.78
N ASP A 105 36.68 15.12 -8.48
CA ASP A 105 37.07 16.53 -8.32
C ASP A 105 37.33 16.84 -6.84
N GLU A 106 38.52 17.27 -6.50
CA GLU A 106 38.92 17.62 -5.12
C GLU A 106 38.10 18.77 -4.53
N ARG A 107 37.57 19.67 -5.38
CA ARG A 107 36.73 20.81 -4.96
C ARG A 107 35.29 20.41 -4.66
N VAL A 108 34.83 19.35 -5.30
CA VAL A 108 33.47 18.81 -5.12
C VAL A 108 33.56 17.32 -4.88
N PRO A 109 34.04 16.87 -3.72
CA PRO A 109 34.36 15.46 -3.47
C PRO A 109 33.09 14.57 -3.44
N LEU A 110 31.94 15.14 -3.12
CA LEU A 110 30.65 14.44 -3.07
C LEU A 110 29.62 15.19 -3.90
N ALA A 111 28.80 14.43 -4.64
CA ALA A 111 27.68 14.95 -5.40
C ALA A 111 26.47 14.04 -5.26
N THR A 112 25.31 14.55 -5.64
CA THR A 112 24.04 13.81 -5.58
C THR A 112 23.38 13.80 -6.94
N ALA A 113 22.96 12.61 -7.39
CA ALA A 113 22.07 12.42 -8.52
C ALA A 113 20.65 12.12 -8.02
N LYS A 114 19.66 12.71 -8.67
CA LYS A 114 18.25 12.46 -8.38
C LYS A 114 17.55 12.00 -9.64
N GLY A 115 16.62 11.08 -9.50
CA GLY A 115 15.84 10.58 -10.60
C GLY A 115 14.45 10.10 -10.16
N THR A 116 13.58 9.93 -11.15
CA THR A 116 12.23 9.42 -10.98
C THR A 116 12.07 8.23 -11.89
N ILE A 117 11.74 7.08 -11.33
CA ILE A 117 11.52 5.84 -12.06
C ILE A 117 10.03 5.52 -12.01
N PRO A 118 9.29 5.68 -13.11
CA PRO A 118 7.87 5.36 -13.15
C PRO A 118 7.67 3.84 -13.06
N PHE A 119 6.56 3.44 -12.46
CA PHE A 119 6.13 2.05 -12.45
C PHE A 119 4.64 1.90 -12.68
N GLU A 120 4.28 0.74 -13.19
CA GLU A 120 2.90 0.29 -13.34
C GLU A 120 2.82 -1.17 -12.89
N GLN A 121 1.85 -1.48 -12.03
CA GLN A 121 1.64 -2.82 -11.50
C GLN A 121 0.17 -3.15 -11.43
N LEU A 122 -0.21 -4.30 -11.98
CA LEU A 122 -1.52 -4.89 -11.78
C LEU A 122 -1.51 -5.77 -10.52
N LEU A 123 -2.38 -5.45 -9.57
CA LEU A 123 -2.62 -6.24 -8.36
C LEU A 123 -3.87 -7.09 -8.55
N GLU A 124 -3.74 -8.38 -8.34
CA GLU A 124 -4.89 -9.27 -8.39
C GLU A 124 -5.92 -8.91 -7.32
N ALA A 125 -7.12 -8.56 -7.76
CA ALA A 125 -8.22 -8.16 -6.89
C ALA A 125 -9.55 -8.45 -7.61
N ASN A 126 -9.94 -9.73 -7.61
CA ASN A 126 -11.16 -10.16 -8.30
C ASN A 126 -12.42 -9.74 -7.53
N GLY A 127 -13.42 -9.32 -8.27
CA GLY A 127 -14.73 -8.99 -7.71
C GLY A 127 -14.79 -7.64 -7.00
N LEU A 128 -13.95 -6.67 -7.39
CA LEU A 128 -14.11 -5.28 -6.99
C LEU A 128 -15.45 -4.72 -7.47
N THR A 129 -16.13 -3.99 -6.61
CA THR A 129 -17.38 -3.30 -6.91
C THR A 129 -17.24 -1.80 -6.68
N ASN A 130 -18.18 -1.02 -7.17
CA ASN A 130 -18.17 0.43 -6.95
C ASN A 130 -18.31 0.81 -5.45
N ASN A 131 -18.80 -0.14 -4.63
CA ASN A 131 -18.96 0.05 -3.19
C ASN A 131 -17.76 -0.45 -2.38
N SER A 132 -16.76 -1.00 -3.06
CA SER A 132 -15.54 -1.50 -2.40
C SER A 132 -14.64 -0.34 -1.98
N HIS A 133 -14.29 -0.30 -0.70
CA HIS A 133 -13.30 0.64 -0.16
C HIS A 133 -11.90 0.06 -0.31
N ILE A 134 -11.07 0.73 -1.12
CA ILE A 134 -9.72 0.27 -1.46
C ILE A 134 -8.68 1.01 -0.63
N ASN A 135 -7.96 0.27 0.20
CA ASN A 135 -6.83 0.76 0.97
C ASN A 135 -5.55 0.13 0.42
N LEU A 136 -4.72 0.94 -0.21
CA LEU A 136 -3.46 0.52 -0.80
C LEU A 136 -2.30 1.24 -0.12
N HIS A 137 -1.37 0.47 0.39
CA HIS A 137 -0.13 0.97 0.98
C HIS A 137 1.07 0.42 0.22
N GLY A 138 2.00 1.31 -0.14
CA GLY A 138 3.26 0.96 -0.78
C GLY A 138 4.44 1.26 0.14
N MET A 139 5.37 0.32 0.23
CA MET A 139 6.58 0.46 1.02
C MET A 139 7.80 0.03 0.20
N LEU A 140 8.84 0.85 0.17
CA LEU A 140 10.12 0.47 -0.41
C LEU A 140 10.87 -0.44 0.58
N GLU A 141 11.08 -1.71 0.18
CA GLU A 141 11.82 -2.69 1.01
C GLU A 141 13.32 -2.60 0.79
N GLN A 142 13.73 -2.40 -0.47
CA GLN A 142 15.13 -2.40 -0.84
C GLN A 142 15.36 -1.46 -2.02
N VAL A 143 16.47 -0.74 -1.98
CA VAL A 143 16.99 0.02 -3.11
C VAL A 143 18.50 -0.16 -3.18
N SER A 144 19.01 -0.33 -4.39
CA SER A 144 20.44 -0.43 -4.67
C SER A 144 20.77 0.36 -5.92
N ALA A 145 22.02 0.80 -5.99
CA ALA A 145 22.53 1.55 -7.14
C ALA A 145 23.87 0.97 -7.56
N SER A 146 24.12 0.91 -8.86
CA SER A 146 25.40 0.46 -9.44
C SER A 146 25.79 1.33 -10.63
N LEU A 147 27.10 1.54 -10.82
CA LEU A 147 27.62 2.27 -11.95
C LEU A 147 27.62 1.36 -13.17
N THR A 148 27.03 1.80 -14.28
CA THR A 148 26.95 1.05 -15.53
C THR A 148 27.63 1.75 -16.70
N GLY A 149 27.88 3.06 -16.55
CA GLY A 149 28.57 3.90 -17.53
C GLY A 149 29.31 5.05 -16.85
N GLU A 150 29.88 5.95 -17.62
CA GLU A 150 30.66 7.07 -17.09
C GLU A 150 29.82 8.00 -16.19
N LYS A 151 28.56 8.23 -16.56
CA LYS A 151 27.60 9.05 -15.80
C LYS A 151 26.27 8.33 -15.56
N GLU A 152 26.20 7.05 -15.83
CA GLU A 152 24.98 6.27 -15.73
C GLU A 152 24.98 5.41 -14.48
N ILE A 153 23.89 5.54 -13.72
CA ILE A 153 23.66 4.83 -12.46
C ILE A 153 22.42 3.97 -12.65
N GLU A 154 22.58 2.65 -12.64
CA GLU A 154 21.45 1.72 -12.62
C GLU A 154 20.90 1.59 -11.22
N ILE A 155 19.59 1.76 -11.08
CA ILE A 155 18.86 1.61 -9.84
C ILE A 155 18.05 0.32 -9.92
N LYS A 156 18.16 -0.50 -8.87
CA LYS A 156 17.31 -1.67 -8.66
C LYS A 156 16.59 -1.51 -7.34
N ALA A 157 15.28 -1.66 -7.35
CA ALA A 157 14.46 -1.50 -6.16
C ALA A 157 13.42 -2.63 -6.04
N VAL A 158 13.09 -2.95 -4.81
CA VAL A 158 11.99 -3.85 -4.46
C VAL A 158 11.03 -3.10 -3.56
N ALA A 159 9.77 -3.04 -3.94
CA ALA A 159 8.71 -2.49 -3.12
C ALA A 159 7.66 -3.53 -2.80
N ALA A 160 7.07 -3.45 -1.63
CA ALA A 160 5.88 -4.18 -1.24
C ALA A 160 4.65 -3.28 -1.43
N LEU A 161 3.62 -3.82 -2.06
CA LEU A 161 2.30 -3.22 -2.18
C LEU A 161 1.32 -4.06 -1.38
N ASP A 162 0.70 -3.45 -0.37
CA ASP A 162 -0.29 -4.07 0.51
C ASP A 162 -1.67 -3.53 0.16
N LEU A 163 -2.51 -4.38 -0.42
CA LEU A 163 -3.85 -4.07 -0.88
C LEU A 163 -4.87 -4.68 0.06
N LEU A 164 -5.70 -3.84 0.65
CA LEU A 164 -6.85 -4.24 1.44
C LEU A 164 -8.12 -3.69 0.79
N VAL A 165 -9.08 -4.55 0.58
CA VAL A 165 -10.38 -4.19 0.03
C VAL A 165 -11.46 -4.58 1.02
N PHE A 166 -12.26 -3.60 1.39
CA PHE A 166 -13.41 -3.77 2.27
C PHE A 166 -14.68 -3.52 1.49
N ASP A 167 -15.65 -4.40 1.62
CA ASP A 167 -17.01 -4.18 1.14
C ASP A 167 -17.87 -3.68 2.31
N ARG A 168 -18.60 -2.61 2.07
CA ARG A 168 -19.59 -2.12 3.02
C ARG A 168 -20.90 -2.85 2.76
N MET A 169 -21.39 -3.52 3.79
CA MET A 169 -22.66 -4.24 3.79
C MET A 169 -23.63 -3.48 4.71
N GLU A 170 -24.85 -3.35 4.27
CA GLU A 170 -25.95 -2.82 5.07
C GLU A 170 -26.88 -4.00 5.37
N GLU A 171 -27.03 -4.30 6.64
CA GLU A 171 -27.88 -5.37 7.11
C GLU A 171 -28.89 -4.83 8.13
N PRO A 172 -30.17 -5.16 7.99
CA PRO A 172 -31.17 -4.84 8.99
C PRO A 172 -30.94 -5.70 10.23
N ILE A 173 -30.76 -5.06 11.37
CA ILE A 173 -30.70 -5.74 12.67
C ILE A 173 -31.93 -5.42 13.50
N VAL A 174 -32.34 -6.35 14.34
CA VAL A 174 -33.44 -6.13 15.29
C VAL A 174 -32.93 -5.21 16.39
N SER A 175 -33.49 -4.00 16.47
CA SER A 175 -33.17 -3.00 17.49
C SER A 175 -34.16 -2.98 18.65
N GLY A 176 -35.35 -3.52 18.41
CA GLY A 176 -36.43 -3.53 19.42
C GLY A 176 -37.61 -4.40 18.97
N TYR A 177 -38.69 -4.30 19.67
CA TYR A 177 -39.96 -4.94 19.30
C TYR A 177 -41.15 -4.06 19.71
N GLU A 178 -42.22 -4.19 18.94
CA GLU A 178 -43.53 -3.66 19.28
C GLU A 178 -44.45 -4.82 19.71
N SER A 179 -45.14 -4.66 20.85
CA SER A 179 -46.18 -5.61 21.31
C SER A 179 -47.52 -4.95 21.27
N GLU A 180 -48.53 -5.61 20.75
CA GLU A 180 -49.91 -5.21 20.91
C GLU A 180 -50.36 -5.66 22.31
N GLU A 181 -50.62 -4.67 23.23
CA GLU A 181 -51.31 -4.93 24.50
C GLU A 181 -52.79 -5.31 24.29
#